data_d629b57eac733b8411b3bfad32c9c17f
#
_entry.id   d629b57eac733b8411b3bfad32c9c17f
#
_cell.length_a   1.000
_cell.length_b   1.000
_cell.length_c   1.000
_cell.angle_alpha   90.00
_cell.angle_beta   90.00
_cell.angle_gamma   90.00
#
_symmetry.space_group_name_H-M   'P 1'
#
loop_
_entity.id
_entity.type
_entity.pdbx_description
1 polymer ?
#
loop_
_entity_poly.entity_id
_entity_poly.type
_entity_poly.pdbx_seq_one_letter_code
_entity_poly.pdbx_strand_id
1 'polypeptide(L)'
;RRLRGRFENDNFEESQEGYYKKFLLEKEVNLYTYFGDKKLRRGENNIVATSEALDNYFILQKLRYGCIQANYGSMYNKTLELFLLEEIIGHVAKRDTAEHALISAYYLAFLMLSNKDVEDHFINFKNGLKEHNKNFELSANRELYNFAQNYCIGRINRGEKRFFEELFELYKQTLSNGVAFAKGELSAPGFKNMVTVGCNLKQYDWVKSFIADYLQYLPAEHQENSRILMTALLYWYLDKYSETIKLLSRVEYDDPFYALDSRSLLMKIYFELGEFEV
;
A
#
# COMPACT_ATOMS: atom_id res chain seq x y z
N ARG A 1 37.55 -5.15 -12.19
CA ARG A 1 37.64 -5.73 -10.83
C ARG A 1 37.29 -4.70 -9.73
N ARG A 2 37.83 -3.46 -9.75
CA ARG A 2 37.56 -2.45 -8.70
C ARG A 2 36.11 -1.96 -8.64
N LEU A 3 35.41 -1.85 -9.80
CA LEU A 3 33.99 -1.52 -9.85
C LEU A 3 33.13 -2.69 -9.37
N ARG A 4 33.38 -3.92 -9.83
CA ARG A 4 32.65 -5.12 -9.39
C ARG A 4 32.77 -5.33 -7.86
N GLY A 5 33.95 -5.19 -7.27
CA GLY A 5 34.15 -5.34 -5.83
C GLY A 5 33.57 -4.24 -4.95
N ARG A 6 33.26 -3.04 -5.49
CA ARG A 6 32.47 -2.01 -4.77
C ARG A 6 30.98 -2.32 -4.79
N PHE A 7 30.47 -2.93 -5.83
CA PHE A 7 29.05 -3.23 -6.00
C PHE A 7 28.66 -4.64 -5.51
N GLU A 8 29.62 -5.60 -5.41
CA GLU A 8 29.37 -6.90 -4.76
C GLU A 8 29.14 -6.77 -3.25
N ASN A 9 29.56 -5.66 -2.63
CA ASN A 9 29.27 -5.29 -1.23
C ASN A 9 28.01 -4.44 -1.04
N ASP A 10 27.45 -3.87 -2.10
CA ASP A 10 26.15 -3.23 -2.03
C ASP A 10 25.11 -4.35 -2.16
N ASN A 11 24.52 -4.75 -1.05
CA ASN A 11 23.26 -5.47 -1.06
C ASN A 11 22.29 -4.61 -1.86
N PHE A 12 22.05 -4.97 -3.13
CA PHE A 12 20.98 -4.34 -3.90
C PHE A 12 19.69 -4.64 -3.16
N GLU A 13 19.17 -3.63 -2.48
CA GLU A 13 17.89 -3.71 -1.80
C GLU A 13 16.83 -4.23 -2.79
N GLU A 14 15.95 -5.10 -2.34
CA GLU A 14 14.74 -5.50 -3.07
C GLU A 14 13.84 -4.28 -3.25
N SER A 15 14.26 -3.41 -4.18
CA SER A 15 13.65 -2.13 -4.51
C SER A 15 13.64 -1.90 -6.02
N GLN A 16 12.76 -1.01 -6.49
CA GLN A 16 12.72 -0.62 -7.89
C GLN A 16 14.05 0.00 -8.34
N GLU A 17 14.64 0.82 -7.48
CA GLU A 17 15.93 1.45 -7.74
C GLU A 17 17.06 0.42 -7.75
N GLY A 18 17.01 -0.59 -6.86
CA GLY A 18 17.98 -1.69 -6.82
C GLY A 18 18.01 -2.49 -8.13
N TYR A 19 16.85 -2.87 -8.65
CA TYR A 19 16.76 -3.56 -9.95
C TYR A 19 17.27 -2.70 -11.10
N TYR A 20 16.97 -1.41 -11.10
CA TYR A 20 17.47 -0.48 -12.12
C TYR A 20 19.00 -0.28 -12.03
N LYS A 21 19.53 -0.10 -10.83
CA LYS A 21 20.98 0.01 -10.59
C LYS A 21 21.73 -1.24 -11.02
N LYS A 22 21.17 -2.43 -10.72
CA LYS A 22 21.75 -3.70 -11.16
C LYS A 22 21.84 -3.78 -12.67
N PHE A 23 20.76 -3.41 -13.38
CA PHE A 23 20.79 -3.35 -14.85
C PHE A 23 21.85 -2.38 -15.37
N LEU A 24 21.93 -1.16 -14.83
CA LEU A 24 22.93 -0.18 -15.26
C LEU A 24 24.36 -0.69 -15.03
N LEU A 25 24.61 -1.31 -13.89
CA LEU A 25 25.92 -1.89 -13.58
C LEU A 25 26.32 -2.96 -14.59
N GLU A 26 25.45 -3.95 -14.81
CA GLU A 26 25.73 -5.04 -15.75
C GLU A 26 25.94 -4.51 -17.17
N LYS A 27 25.18 -3.48 -17.58
CA LYS A 27 25.35 -2.79 -18.85
C LYS A 27 26.74 -2.14 -18.95
N GLU A 28 27.20 -1.41 -17.93
CA GLU A 28 28.53 -0.78 -17.94
C GLU A 28 29.66 -1.83 -17.95
N VAL A 29 29.51 -2.92 -17.21
CA VAL A 29 30.45 -4.05 -17.24
C VAL A 29 30.50 -4.68 -18.63
N ASN A 30 29.35 -4.85 -19.29
CA ASN A 30 29.28 -5.38 -20.65
C ASN A 30 30.00 -4.47 -21.64
N LEU A 31 29.70 -3.15 -21.63
CA LEU A 31 30.34 -2.16 -22.50
C LEU A 31 31.86 -2.14 -22.29
N TYR A 32 32.34 -2.15 -21.04
CA TYR A 32 33.76 -2.20 -20.74
C TYR A 32 34.43 -3.47 -21.26
N THR A 33 33.77 -4.62 -21.14
CA THR A 33 34.27 -5.91 -21.65
C THR A 33 34.29 -5.95 -23.17
N TYR A 34 33.27 -5.36 -23.83
CA TYR A 34 33.15 -5.36 -25.29
C TYR A 34 34.13 -4.41 -25.95
N PHE A 35 34.30 -3.18 -25.44
CA PHE A 35 35.17 -2.15 -26.02
C PHE A 35 36.56 -2.10 -25.41
N GLY A 36 36.81 -2.83 -24.32
CA GLY A 36 38.10 -2.87 -23.63
C GLY A 36 39.17 -3.70 -24.33
N ASP A 37 40.24 -4.00 -23.64
CA ASP A 37 41.41 -4.71 -24.15
C ASP A 37 41.03 -6.08 -24.77
N LYS A 38 41.64 -6.37 -25.95
CA LYS A 38 41.41 -7.63 -26.71
C LYS A 38 41.61 -8.90 -25.85
N LYS A 39 42.42 -8.85 -24.78
CA LYS A 39 42.61 -9.94 -23.84
C LYS A 39 41.37 -10.19 -22.96
N LEU A 40 40.56 -9.18 -22.67
CA LEU A 40 39.31 -9.29 -21.89
C LEU A 40 38.16 -9.83 -22.75
N ARG A 41 38.19 -9.67 -24.07
CA ARG A 41 37.19 -10.23 -25.00
C ARG A 41 37.14 -11.78 -25.03
N ARG A 42 38.17 -12.47 -24.48
CA ARG A 42 38.21 -13.93 -24.32
C ARG A 42 37.65 -14.40 -22.97
N GLY A 43 37.33 -13.49 -22.08
CA GLY A 43 36.63 -13.77 -20.83
C GLY A 43 35.12 -13.92 -21.05
N GLU A 44 34.44 -14.44 -20.06
CA GLU A 44 33.00 -14.66 -20.06
C GLU A 44 32.23 -13.41 -20.52
N ASN A 45 31.42 -13.60 -21.54
CA ASN A 45 30.59 -12.54 -22.10
C ASN A 45 29.44 -12.25 -21.11
N ASN A 46 29.37 -11.03 -20.58
CA ASN A 46 28.38 -10.61 -19.60
C ASN A 46 27.00 -10.26 -20.22
N ILE A 47 26.78 -10.64 -21.49
CA ILE A 47 25.52 -10.37 -22.20
C ILE A 47 24.31 -10.99 -21.47
N VAL A 48 24.45 -12.23 -21.02
CA VAL A 48 23.35 -12.96 -20.36
C VAL A 48 22.97 -12.23 -19.07
N ALA A 49 23.93 -11.93 -18.19
CA ALA A 49 23.66 -11.23 -16.94
C ALA A 49 23.08 -9.81 -17.18
N THR A 50 23.54 -9.12 -18.22
CA THR A 50 22.98 -7.80 -18.59
C THR A 50 21.54 -7.93 -19.08
N SER A 51 21.24 -8.93 -19.92
CA SER A 51 19.88 -9.20 -20.41
C SER A 51 18.95 -9.56 -19.26
N GLU A 52 19.36 -10.50 -18.40
CA GLU A 52 18.57 -10.91 -17.23
C GLU A 52 18.27 -9.74 -16.26
N ALA A 53 19.25 -8.87 -16.03
CA ALA A 53 19.04 -7.69 -15.19
C ALA A 53 18.03 -6.71 -15.82
N LEU A 54 18.08 -6.53 -17.15
CA LEU A 54 17.09 -5.73 -17.89
C LEU A 54 15.69 -6.36 -17.81
N ASP A 55 15.61 -7.67 -18.05
CA ASP A 55 14.35 -8.41 -18.04
C ASP A 55 13.69 -8.32 -16.64
N ASN A 56 14.45 -8.52 -15.57
CA ASN A 56 13.94 -8.43 -14.21
C ASN A 56 13.43 -7.02 -13.87
N TYR A 57 14.18 -5.98 -14.26
CA TYR A 57 13.72 -4.60 -14.08
C TYR A 57 12.45 -4.32 -14.88
N PHE A 58 12.39 -4.75 -16.14
CA PHE A 58 11.23 -4.56 -17.01
C PHE A 58 10.00 -5.31 -16.48
N ILE A 59 10.14 -6.58 -16.08
CA ILE A 59 9.08 -7.41 -15.50
C ILE A 59 8.52 -6.73 -14.25
N LEU A 60 9.41 -6.30 -13.32
CA LEU A 60 9.01 -5.63 -12.09
C LEU A 60 8.17 -4.38 -12.38
N GLN A 61 8.62 -3.51 -13.30
CA GLN A 61 7.90 -2.28 -13.64
C GLN A 61 6.55 -2.58 -14.31
N LYS A 62 6.50 -3.57 -15.20
CA LYS A 62 5.24 -3.96 -15.85
C LYS A 62 4.21 -4.51 -14.87
N LEU A 63 4.60 -5.39 -13.97
CA LEU A 63 3.73 -5.90 -12.91
C LEU A 63 3.23 -4.78 -11.99
N ARG A 64 4.12 -3.88 -11.59
CA ARG A 64 3.77 -2.72 -10.78
C ARG A 64 2.72 -1.84 -11.45
N TYR A 65 2.93 -1.46 -12.73
CA TYR A 65 1.95 -0.67 -13.48
C TYR A 65 0.66 -1.46 -13.70
N GLY A 66 0.71 -2.78 -13.88
CA GLY A 66 -0.45 -3.65 -13.90
C GLY A 66 -1.27 -3.58 -12.60
N CYS A 67 -0.58 -3.64 -11.45
CA CYS A 67 -1.23 -3.48 -10.13
C CYS A 67 -1.88 -2.10 -9.99
N ILE A 68 -1.17 -1.03 -10.35
CA ILE A 68 -1.70 0.34 -10.31
C ILE A 68 -2.97 0.43 -11.16
N GLN A 69 -2.93 -0.07 -12.38
CA GLN A 69 -4.07 -0.08 -13.28
C GLN A 69 -5.24 -0.88 -12.73
N ALA A 70 -5.02 -2.10 -12.24
CA ALA A 70 -6.06 -2.95 -11.67
C ALA A 70 -6.70 -2.33 -10.41
N ASN A 71 -5.90 -1.64 -9.60
CA ASN A 71 -6.36 -0.92 -8.43
C ASN A 71 -7.20 0.31 -8.79
N TYR A 72 -6.72 1.16 -9.70
CA TYR A 72 -7.44 2.37 -10.15
C TYR A 72 -8.55 2.07 -11.13
N GLY A 73 -8.40 1.09 -12.01
CA GLY A 73 -9.42 0.71 -13.00
C GLY A 73 -10.76 0.34 -12.37
N SER A 74 -10.71 -0.24 -11.17
CA SER A 74 -11.91 -0.53 -10.38
C SER A 74 -12.62 0.72 -9.85
N MET A 75 -11.93 1.85 -9.75
CA MET A 75 -12.48 3.13 -9.27
C MET A 75 -13.06 3.97 -10.42
N TYR A 76 -12.53 3.84 -11.64
CA TYR A 76 -12.87 4.71 -12.76
C TYR A 76 -13.53 4.02 -13.95
N ASN A 77 -13.82 2.71 -13.87
CA ASN A 77 -14.40 1.90 -14.96
C ASN A 77 -13.64 2.03 -16.30
N LYS A 78 -12.33 2.24 -16.25
CA LYS A 78 -11.46 2.32 -17.44
C LYS A 78 -10.42 1.23 -17.39
N THR A 79 -10.48 0.30 -18.33
CA THR A 79 -9.41 -0.67 -18.57
C THR A 79 -8.48 -0.09 -19.62
N LEU A 80 -7.20 0.11 -19.26
CA LEU A 80 -6.14 0.48 -20.19
C LEU A 80 -5.38 -0.79 -20.54
N GLU A 81 -5.18 -1.04 -21.81
CA GLU A 81 -4.38 -2.18 -22.26
C GLU A 81 -2.89 -1.86 -22.09
N LEU A 82 -2.20 -2.66 -21.30
CA LEU A 82 -0.75 -2.53 -21.10
C LEU A 82 -0.03 -3.57 -21.98
N PHE A 83 0.67 -3.08 -23.01
CA PHE A 83 1.44 -3.91 -23.94
C PHE A 83 2.33 -4.91 -23.20
N LEU A 84 2.33 -6.18 -23.62
CA LEU A 84 3.07 -7.32 -23.06
C LEU A 84 2.74 -7.70 -21.61
N LEU A 85 1.71 -7.16 -20.97
CA LEU A 85 1.42 -7.50 -19.57
C LEU A 85 0.98 -8.96 -19.43
N GLU A 86 0.14 -9.47 -20.31
CA GLU A 86 -0.36 -10.86 -20.26
C GLU A 86 0.78 -11.88 -20.47
N GLU A 87 1.68 -11.62 -21.39
CA GLU A 87 2.85 -12.45 -21.65
C GLU A 87 3.78 -12.49 -20.45
N ILE A 88 3.99 -11.35 -19.80
CA ILE A 88 4.80 -11.25 -18.58
C ILE A 88 4.17 -12.04 -17.44
N ILE A 89 2.85 -11.91 -17.23
CA ILE A 89 2.12 -12.69 -16.21
C ILE A 89 2.28 -14.19 -16.48
N GLY A 90 2.07 -14.62 -17.73
CA GLY A 90 2.26 -16.01 -18.14
C GLY A 90 3.70 -16.51 -18.02
N HIS A 91 4.69 -15.64 -18.17
CA HIS A 91 6.11 -15.94 -17.95
C HIS A 91 6.42 -16.10 -16.47
N VAL A 92 6.02 -15.15 -15.63
CA VAL A 92 6.28 -15.15 -14.17
C VAL A 92 5.56 -16.31 -13.49
N ALA A 93 4.37 -16.69 -13.95
CA ALA A 93 3.64 -17.85 -13.43
C ALA A 93 4.39 -19.19 -13.53
N LYS A 94 5.33 -19.29 -14.49
CA LYS A 94 6.14 -20.51 -14.77
C LYS A 94 7.55 -20.43 -14.20
N ARG A 95 7.96 -19.26 -13.73
CA ARG A 95 9.30 -18.98 -13.27
C ARG A 95 9.41 -19.23 -11.77
N ASP A 96 10.53 -19.81 -11.32
CA ASP A 96 10.90 -19.73 -9.92
C ASP A 96 11.28 -18.29 -9.57
N THR A 97 10.52 -17.66 -8.71
CA THR A 97 10.72 -16.27 -8.28
C THR A 97 11.33 -16.19 -6.88
N ALA A 98 11.82 -17.29 -6.31
CA ALA A 98 12.38 -17.33 -4.95
C ALA A 98 13.54 -16.33 -4.76
N GLU A 99 14.34 -16.09 -5.82
CA GLU A 99 15.44 -15.12 -5.81
C GLU A 99 14.99 -13.67 -6.07
N HIS A 100 13.71 -13.45 -6.38
CA HIS A 100 13.14 -12.15 -6.77
C HIS A 100 11.85 -11.87 -5.99
N ALA A 101 11.97 -11.75 -4.67
CA ALA A 101 10.84 -11.62 -3.76
C ALA A 101 9.92 -10.44 -4.12
N LEU A 102 10.47 -9.30 -4.58
CA LEU A 102 9.68 -8.14 -4.98
C LEU A 102 8.87 -8.38 -6.26
N ILE A 103 9.44 -9.08 -7.25
CA ILE A 103 8.71 -9.50 -8.47
C ILE A 103 7.55 -10.42 -8.08
N SER A 104 7.82 -11.41 -7.21
CA SER A 104 6.80 -12.31 -6.68
C SER A 104 5.68 -11.55 -5.97
N ALA A 105 6.03 -10.57 -5.13
CA ALA A 105 5.05 -9.76 -4.39
C ALA A 105 4.13 -8.98 -5.34
N TYR A 106 4.68 -8.31 -6.37
CA TYR A 106 3.86 -7.59 -7.35
C TYR A 106 3.04 -8.54 -8.22
N TYR A 107 3.54 -9.72 -8.56
CA TYR A 107 2.78 -10.73 -9.27
C TYR A 107 1.56 -11.21 -8.46
N LEU A 108 1.75 -11.55 -7.20
CA LEU A 108 0.66 -11.95 -6.30
C LEU A 108 -0.33 -10.81 -6.07
N ALA A 109 0.16 -9.56 -5.93
CA ALA A 109 -0.69 -8.37 -5.83
C ALA A 109 -1.54 -8.21 -7.10
N PHE A 110 -0.96 -8.40 -8.29
CA PHE A 110 -1.69 -8.33 -9.55
C PHE A 110 -2.80 -9.37 -9.64
N LEU A 111 -2.51 -10.63 -9.28
CA LEU A 111 -3.53 -11.69 -9.26
C LEU A 111 -4.68 -11.36 -8.32
N MET A 112 -4.39 -10.86 -7.11
CA MET A 112 -5.39 -10.43 -6.14
C MET A 112 -6.26 -9.28 -6.67
N LEU A 113 -5.66 -8.28 -7.30
CA LEU A 113 -6.37 -7.10 -7.79
C LEU A 113 -7.21 -7.38 -9.05
N SER A 114 -6.73 -8.28 -9.91
CA SER A 114 -7.39 -8.63 -11.18
C SER A 114 -8.50 -9.67 -11.01
N ASN A 115 -8.35 -10.59 -10.04
CA ASN A 115 -9.29 -11.68 -9.79
C ASN A 115 -9.89 -11.56 -8.38
N LYS A 116 -10.63 -10.46 -8.15
CA LYS A 116 -11.13 -10.08 -6.82
C LYS A 116 -12.03 -11.13 -6.15
N ASP A 117 -12.64 -12.03 -6.92
CA ASP A 117 -13.54 -13.07 -6.42
C ASP A 117 -12.80 -14.33 -5.97
N VAL A 118 -11.51 -14.47 -6.32
CA VAL A 118 -10.64 -15.59 -5.90
C VAL A 118 -9.88 -15.19 -4.64
N GLU A 119 -10.41 -15.56 -3.49
CA GLU A 119 -9.85 -15.18 -2.19
C GLU A 119 -8.45 -15.74 -1.92
N ASP A 120 -8.14 -16.90 -2.49
CA ASP A 120 -6.81 -17.51 -2.35
C ASP A 120 -5.69 -16.58 -2.83
N HIS A 121 -5.96 -15.73 -3.81
CA HIS A 121 -4.98 -14.73 -4.25
C HIS A 121 -4.67 -13.71 -3.17
N PHE A 122 -5.68 -13.25 -2.41
CA PHE A 122 -5.46 -12.37 -1.27
C PHE A 122 -4.68 -13.06 -0.14
N ILE A 123 -5.03 -14.31 0.17
CA ILE A 123 -4.35 -15.10 1.20
C ILE A 123 -2.88 -15.30 0.83
N ASN A 124 -2.59 -15.70 -0.40
CA ASN A 124 -1.24 -15.93 -0.90
C ASN A 124 -0.43 -14.62 -0.88
N PHE A 125 -1.01 -13.52 -1.34
CA PHE A 125 -0.37 -12.21 -1.32
C PHE A 125 -0.04 -11.76 0.11
N LYS A 126 -1.01 -11.86 1.04
CA LYS A 126 -0.84 -11.48 2.45
C LYS A 126 0.27 -12.29 3.12
N ASN A 127 0.34 -13.59 2.85
CA ASN A 127 1.37 -14.47 3.38
C ASN A 127 2.76 -14.10 2.84
N GLY A 128 2.90 -13.91 1.54
CA GLY A 128 4.15 -13.48 0.90
C GLY A 128 4.61 -12.12 1.41
N LEU A 129 3.68 -11.16 1.58
CA LEU A 129 4.00 -9.85 2.13
C LEU A 129 4.51 -9.95 3.58
N LYS A 130 3.88 -10.79 4.43
CA LYS A 130 4.30 -11.01 5.81
C LYS A 130 5.70 -11.62 5.90
N GLU A 131 6.03 -12.53 4.98
CA GLU A 131 7.32 -13.22 4.95
C GLU A 131 8.46 -12.30 4.49
N HIS A 132 8.23 -11.46 3.48
CA HIS A 132 9.28 -10.74 2.78
C HIS A 132 9.30 -9.23 3.03
N ASN A 133 8.33 -8.63 3.74
CA ASN A 133 8.21 -7.18 3.91
C ASN A 133 9.47 -6.51 4.49
N LYS A 134 10.23 -7.23 5.32
CA LYS A 134 11.48 -6.71 5.91
C LYS A 134 12.61 -6.51 4.91
N ASN A 135 12.51 -7.17 3.75
CA ASN A 135 13.52 -7.12 2.71
C ASN A 135 13.22 -6.02 1.67
N PHE A 136 12.00 -5.49 1.69
CA PHE A 136 11.55 -4.49 0.72
C PHE A 136 11.85 -3.08 1.21
N GLU A 137 12.17 -2.19 0.28
CA GLU A 137 12.21 -0.77 0.54
C GLU A 137 10.85 -0.26 1.07
N LEU A 138 10.88 0.74 1.95
CA LEU A 138 9.69 1.30 2.59
C LEU A 138 8.63 1.79 1.58
N SER A 139 9.07 2.33 0.44
CA SER A 139 8.19 2.80 -0.63
C SER A 139 7.42 1.66 -1.30
N ALA A 140 8.10 0.55 -1.61
CA ALA A 140 7.50 -0.65 -2.18
C ALA A 140 6.54 -1.31 -1.19
N ASN A 141 6.95 -1.45 0.07
CA ASN A 141 6.08 -1.94 1.13
C ASN A 141 4.80 -1.14 1.24
N ARG A 142 4.90 0.19 1.25
CA ARG A 142 3.73 1.08 1.34
C ARG A 142 2.77 0.84 0.19
N GLU A 143 3.28 0.73 -1.03
CA GLU A 143 2.45 0.47 -2.21
C GLU A 143 1.75 -0.89 -2.12
N LEU A 144 2.47 -1.94 -1.74
CA LEU A 144 1.92 -3.29 -1.60
C LEU A 144 0.88 -3.38 -0.49
N TYR A 145 1.12 -2.79 0.69
CA TYR A 145 0.12 -2.71 1.76
C TYR A 145 -1.11 -1.91 1.34
N ASN A 146 -0.95 -0.82 0.59
CA ASN A 146 -2.09 -0.06 0.06
C ASN A 146 -2.95 -0.92 -0.88
N PHE A 147 -2.36 -1.78 -1.70
CA PHE A 147 -3.13 -2.71 -2.54
C PHE A 147 -3.95 -3.69 -1.69
N ALA A 148 -3.36 -4.28 -0.65
CA ALA A 148 -4.08 -5.17 0.27
C ALA A 148 -5.23 -4.45 1.00
N GLN A 149 -4.98 -3.24 1.49
CA GLN A 149 -5.98 -2.42 2.18
C GLN A 149 -7.14 -2.06 1.24
N ASN A 150 -6.84 -1.62 0.01
CA ASN A 150 -7.86 -1.29 -1.00
C ASN A 150 -8.68 -2.51 -1.41
N TYR A 151 -8.06 -3.70 -1.50
CA TYR A 151 -8.78 -4.94 -1.71
C TYR A 151 -9.79 -5.19 -0.58
N CYS A 152 -9.37 -5.12 0.68
CA CYS A 152 -10.25 -5.29 1.84
C CYS A 152 -11.39 -4.26 1.84
N ILE A 153 -11.10 -2.98 1.58
CA ILE A 153 -12.09 -1.91 1.49
C ILE A 153 -13.11 -2.23 0.38
N GLY A 154 -12.64 -2.71 -0.77
CA GLY A 154 -13.52 -3.11 -1.87
C GLY A 154 -14.45 -4.27 -1.50
N ARG A 155 -13.99 -5.25 -0.71
CA ARG A 155 -14.80 -6.36 -0.21
C ARG A 155 -15.81 -5.89 0.85
N ILE A 156 -15.40 -5.01 1.76
CA ILE A 156 -16.29 -4.38 2.76
C ILE A 156 -17.42 -3.63 2.06
N ASN A 157 -17.13 -2.87 1.02
CA ASN A 157 -18.12 -2.11 0.25
C ASN A 157 -19.12 -3.02 -0.49
N ARG A 158 -18.78 -4.29 -0.74
CA ARG A 158 -19.69 -5.33 -1.26
C ARG A 158 -20.49 -6.03 -0.16
N GLY A 159 -20.34 -5.61 1.11
CA GLY A 159 -21.06 -6.17 2.28
C GLY A 159 -20.34 -7.30 3.01
N GLU A 160 -19.10 -7.63 2.64
CA GLU A 160 -18.34 -8.72 3.25
C GLU A 160 -17.64 -8.26 4.54
N LYS A 161 -18.39 -8.20 5.63
CA LYS A 161 -17.98 -7.61 6.92
C LYS A 161 -16.74 -8.27 7.55
N ARG A 162 -16.44 -9.55 7.25
CA ARG A 162 -15.23 -10.23 7.76
C ARG A 162 -13.93 -9.53 7.35
N PHE A 163 -13.92 -8.80 6.22
CA PHE A 163 -12.75 -8.04 5.79
C PHE A 163 -12.43 -6.82 6.66
N PHE A 164 -13.31 -6.43 7.59
CA PHE A 164 -12.93 -5.47 8.64
C PHE A 164 -11.80 -6.00 9.52
N GLU A 165 -11.83 -7.29 9.91
CA GLU A 165 -10.77 -7.92 10.70
C GLU A 165 -9.45 -7.97 9.93
N GLU A 166 -9.49 -8.37 8.66
CA GLU A 166 -8.33 -8.39 7.79
C GLU A 166 -7.70 -7.00 7.61
N LEU A 167 -8.53 -6.00 7.36
CA LEU A 167 -8.10 -4.62 7.20
C LEU A 167 -7.50 -4.06 8.50
N PHE A 168 -8.07 -4.39 9.64
CA PHE A 168 -7.58 -3.98 10.95
C PHE A 168 -6.19 -4.55 11.25
N GLU A 169 -5.97 -5.83 10.94
CA GLU A 169 -4.66 -6.46 11.07
C GLU A 169 -3.61 -5.81 10.15
N LEU A 170 -3.97 -5.49 8.90
CA LEU A 170 -3.09 -4.77 7.98
C LEU A 170 -2.72 -3.38 8.53
N TYR A 171 -3.67 -2.65 9.12
CA TYR A 171 -3.40 -1.35 9.75
C TYR A 171 -2.44 -1.47 10.94
N LYS A 172 -2.65 -2.43 11.82
CA LYS A 172 -1.73 -2.69 12.94
C LYS A 172 -0.31 -3.03 12.45
N GLN A 173 -0.19 -3.84 11.40
CA GLN A 173 1.09 -4.16 10.79
C GLN A 173 1.78 -2.92 10.21
N THR A 174 1.05 -2.07 9.47
CA THR A 174 1.64 -0.86 8.86
C THR A 174 2.05 0.18 9.90
N LEU A 175 1.36 0.27 11.03
CA LEU A 175 1.77 1.09 12.16
C LEU A 175 3.04 0.54 12.82
N SER A 176 3.09 -0.77 13.09
CA SER A 176 4.20 -1.41 13.80
C SER A 176 5.51 -1.42 13.01
N ASN A 177 5.45 -1.52 11.68
CA ASN A 177 6.62 -1.56 10.80
C ASN A 177 6.95 -0.20 10.15
N GLY A 178 6.25 0.87 10.54
CA GLY A 178 6.49 2.22 10.04
C GLY A 178 5.99 2.53 8.64
N VAL A 179 5.39 1.57 7.95
CA VAL A 179 4.87 1.72 6.58
C VAL A 179 3.74 2.75 6.49
N ALA A 180 2.94 2.90 7.57
CA ALA A 180 1.83 3.86 7.62
C ALA A 180 2.31 5.31 7.49
N PHE A 181 3.58 5.60 7.81
CA PHE A 181 4.11 6.96 7.88
C PHE A 181 4.80 7.37 6.58
N ALA A 182 4.26 8.37 5.89
CA ALA A 182 4.93 9.00 4.76
C ALA A 182 5.72 10.22 5.24
N LYS A 183 7.05 10.19 5.14
CA LYS A 183 7.94 11.26 5.66
C LYS A 183 7.73 11.55 7.15
N GLY A 184 7.37 10.52 7.94
CA GLY A 184 7.10 10.65 9.37
C GLY A 184 5.67 11.06 9.73
N GLU A 185 4.79 11.25 8.75
CA GLU A 185 3.40 11.69 8.95
C GLU A 185 2.38 10.62 8.54
N LEU A 186 1.26 10.57 9.27
CA LEU A 186 0.05 9.85 8.86
C LEU A 186 -0.84 10.76 8.01
N SER A 187 -1.50 10.20 7.00
CA SER A 187 -2.51 10.95 6.27
C SER A 187 -3.82 11.03 7.07
N ALA A 188 -4.51 12.18 7.02
CA ALA A 188 -5.81 12.35 7.68
C ALA A 188 -6.87 11.32 7.20
N PRO A 189 -6.98 10.97 5.91
CA PRO A 189 -7.86 9.89 5.46
C PRO A 189 -7.47 8.52 6.02
N GLY A 190 -6.17 8.21 6.10
CA GLY A 190 -5.67 6.96 6.69
C GLY A 190 -6.01 6.86 8.17
N PHE A 191 -5.80 7.94 8.92
CA PHE A 191 -6.17 8.04 10.33
C PHE A 191 -7.66 7.81 10.56
N LYS A 192 -8.53 8.47 9.79
CA LYS A 192 -9.97 8.27 9.82
C LYS A 192 -10.37 6.82 9.53
N ASN A 193 -9.78 6.20 8.51
CA ASN A 193 -10.07 4.83 8.13
C ASN A 193 -9.72 3.84 9.26
N MET A 194 -8.58 4.02 9.94
CA MET A 194 -8.17 3.20 11.07
C MET A 194 -9.14 3.31 12.24
N VAL A 195 -9.57 4.53 12.59
CA VAL A 195 -10.59 4.77 13.62
C VAL A 195 -11.92 4.13 13.22
N THR A 196 -12.37 4.33 11.99
CA THR A 196 -13.64 3.78 11.49
C THR A 196 -13.66 2.25 11.56
N VAL A 197 -12.58 1.59 11.14
CA VAL A 197 -12.46 0.14 11.18
C VAL A 197 -12.43 -0.37 12.63
N GLY A 198 -11.66 0.27 13.50
CA GLY A 198 -11.62 -0.08 14.93
C GLY A 198 -12.98 0.06 15.60
N CYS A 199 -13.75 1.10 15.30
CA CYS A 199 -15.11 1.29 15.80
C CYS A 199 -16.07 0.21 15.28
N ASN A 200 -16.02 -0.14 13.99
CA ASN A 200 -16.85 -1.21 13.41
C ASN A 200 -16.59 -2.57 14.09
N LEU A 201 -15.35 -2.83 14.50
CA LEU A 201 -14.94 -4.03 15.22
C LEU A 201 -15.14 -3.93 16.74
N LYS A 202 -15.72 -2.84 17.22
CA LYS A 202 -15.92 -2.55 18.66
C LYS A 202 -14.63 -2.54 19.49
N GLN A 203 -13.49 -2.25 18.83
CA GLN A 203 -12.18 -2.13 19.47
C GLN A 203 -11.99 -0.74 20.11
N TYR A 204 -12.94 -0.32 20.93
CA TYR A 204 -13.05 1.06 21.43
C TYR A 204 -11.86 1.52 22.26
N ASP A 205 -11.26 0.63 23.06
CA ASP A 205 -10.10 0.97 23.86
C ASP A 205 -8.86 1.15 22.99
N TRP A 206 -8.69 0.30 21.98
CA TRP A 206 -7.65 0.50 20.98
C TRP A 206 -7.84 1.82 20.22
N VAL A 207 -9.07 2.15 19.83
CA VAL A 207 -9.39 3.42 19.14
C VAL A 207 -9.04 4.64 20.00
N LYS A 208 -9.38 4.60 21.30
CA LYS A 208 -9.01 5.69 22.23
C LYS A 208 -7.50 5.88 22.31
N SER A 209 -6.77 4.78 22.52
CA SER A 209 -5.30 4.82 22.57
C SER A 209 -4.72 5.30 21.23
N PHE A 210 -5.23 4.79 20.10
CA PHE A 210 -4.80 5.19 18.78
C PHE A 210 -4.96 6.70 18.53
N ILE A 211 -6.13 7.27 18.86
CA ILE A 211 -6.35 8.72 18.74
C ILE A 211 -5.37 9.49 19.61
N ALA A 212 -5.15 9.07 20.86
CA ALA A 212 -4.26 9.77 21.79
C ALA A 212 -2.78 9.71 21.34
N ASP A 213 -2.31 8.54 20.89
CA ASP A 213 -0.91 8.29 20.62
C ASP A 213 -0.49 8.76 19.22
N TYR A 214 -1.39 8.66 18.24
CA TYR A 214 -1.04 8.87 16.82
C TYR A 214 -1.50 10.22 16.24
N LEU A 215 -2.32 11.00 16.96
CA LEU A 215 -2.79 12.31 16.50
C LEU A 215 -1.62 13.25 16.16
N GLN A 216 -0.54 13.21 16.94
CA GLN A 216 0.66 14.02 16.76
C GLN A 216 1.38 13.77 15.42
N TYR A 217 1.12 12.65 14.76
CA TYR A 217 1.72 12.32 13.45
C TYR A 217 0.90 12.84 12.27
N LEU A 218 -0.25 13.46 12.51
CA LEU A 218 -0.97 14.18 11.45
C LEU A 218 -0.29 15.53 11.18
N PRO A 219 -0.36 16.06 9.94
CA PRO A 219 -0.03 17.46 9.68
C PRO A 219 -0.75 18.41 10.66
N ALA A 220 -0.06 19.44 11.11
CA ALA A 220 -0.54 20.31 12.20
C ALA A 220 -1.94 20.90 11.92
N GLU A 221 -2.20 21.27 10.67
CA GLU A 221 -3.50 21.80 10.21
C GLU A 221 -4.66 20.81 10.33
N HIS A 222 -4.38 19.53 10.37
CA HIS A 222 -5.40 18.48 10.47
C HIS A 222 -5.62 17.93 11.89
N GLN A 223 -4.74 18.24 12.85
CA GLN A 223 -4.76 17.60 14.17
C GLN A 223 -6.04 17.89 14.94
N GLU A 224 -6.44 19.15 15.09
CA GLU A 224 -7.57 19.53 15.93
C GLU A 224 -8.90 19.04 15.34
N ASN A 225 -9.14 19.26 14.05
CA ASN A 225 -10.34 18.78 13.39
C ASN A 225 -10.43 17.24 13.38
N SER A 226 -9.30 16.54 13.17
CA SER A 226 -9.27 15.07 13.26
C SER A 226 -9.55 14.60 14.69
N ARG A 227 -8.99 15.24 15.70
CA ARG A 227 -9.23 14.91 17.11
C ARG A 227 -10.72 15.00 17.43
N ILE A 228 -11.36 16.12 17.08
CA ILE A 228 -12.78 16.36 17.34
C ILE A 228 -13.64 15.34 16.58
N LEU A 229 -13.43 15.19 15.29
CA LEU A 229 -14.27 14.35 14.44
C LEU A 229 -14.12 12.85 14.79
N MET A 230 -12.90 12.38 15.05
CA MET A 230 -12.68 10.95 15.40
C MET A 230 -13.17 10.64 16.80
N THR A 231 -13.08 11.56 17.76
CA THR A 231 -13.69 11.40 19.09
C THR A 231 -15.20 11.40 18.98
N ALA A 232 -15.78 12.27 18.17
CA ALA A 232 -17.21 12.30 17.91
C ALA A 232 -17.70 11.00 17.26
N LEU A 233 -16.95 10.47 16.28
CA LEU A 233 -17.26 9.18 15.66
C LEU A 233 -17.24 8.03 16.68
N LEU A 234 -16.24 7.98 17.56
CA LEU A 234 -16.16 6.98 18.63
C LEU A 234 -17.37 7.11 19.59
N TYR A 235 -17.75 8.32 19.96
CA TYR A 235 -18.90 8.56 20.84
C TYR A 235 -20.22 8.15 20.18
N TRP A 236 -20.37 8.35 18.87
CA TRP A 236 -21.52 7.85 18.13
C TRP A 236 -21.63 6.32 18.20
N TYR A 237 -20.52 5.59 18.02
CA TYR A 237 -20.51 4.13 18.18
C TYR A 237 -20.74 3.65 19.62
N LEU A 238 -20.62 4.53 20.61
CA LEU A 238 -20.92 4.29 22.02
C LEU A 238 -22.32 4.79 22.42
N ASP A 239 -23.18 5.16 21.47
CA ASP A 239 -24.54 5.72 21.65
C ASP A 239 -24.58 7.01 22.47
N LYS A 240 -23.46 7.77 22.53
CA LYS A 240 -23.34 9.05 23.25
C LYS A 240 -23.70 10.22 22.35
N TYR A 241 -24.94 10.27 21.87
CA TYR A 241 -25.36 11.21 20.82
C TYR A 241 -25.23 12.68 21.25
N SER A 242 -25.62 13.02 22.51
CA SER A 242 -25.53 14.39 23.01
C SER A 242 -24.09 14.91 23.05
N GLU A 243 -23.12 14.08 23.47
CA GLU A 243 -21.70 14.43 23.49
C GLU A 243 -21.15 14.54 22.08
N THR A 244 -21.61 13.67 21.17
CA THR A 244 -21.21 13.71 19.76
C THR A 244 -21.64 15.03 19.12
N ILE A 245 -22.89 15.49 19.28
CA ILE A 245 -23.40 16.75 18.76
C ILE A 245 -22.59 17.94 19.31
N LYS A 246 -22.29 17.95 20.61
CA LYS A 246 -21.46 19.00 21.24
C LYS A 246 -20.04 19.06 20.69
N LEU A 247 -19.46 17.91 20.32
CA LEU A 247 -18.13 17.89 19.70
C LEU A 247 -18.19 18.40 18.27
N LEU A 248 -19.17 17.94 17.48
CA LEU A 248 -19.29 18.32 16.08
C LEU A 248 -19.57 19.83 15.90
N SER A 249 -20.21 20.51 16.87
CA SER A 249 -20.40 21.96 16.83
C SER A 249 -19.10 22.78 16.95
N ARG A 250 -17.98 22.14 17.28
CA ARG A 250 -16.65 22.75 17.40
C ARG A 250 -15.76 22.55 16.18
N VAL A 251 -16.21 21.75 15.21
CA VAL A 251 -15.43 21.49 13.97
C VAL A 251 -15.36 22.79 13.17
N GLU A 252 -14.16 23.18 12.76
CA GLU A 252 -13.98 24.26 11.79
C GLU A 252 -14.32 23.73 10.40
N TYR A 253 -15.31 24.37 9.77
CA TYR A 253 -15.87 23.91 8.49
C TYR A 253 -15.17 24.48 7.25
N ASP A 254 -14.03 25.14 7.40
CA ASP A 254 -13.28 25.73 6.28
C ASP A 254 -12.71 24.65 5.35
N ASP A 255 -12.42 23.44 5.87
CA ASP A 255 -12.04 22.30 5.06
C ASP A 255 -13.30 21.49 4.66
N PRO A 256 -13.62 21.40 3.35
CA PRO A 256 -14.80 20.69 2.84
C PRO A 256 -14.86 19.21 3.26
N PHE A 257 -13.70 18.56 3.48
CA PHE A 257 -13.61 17.17 3.90
C PHE A 257 -14.19 16.99 5.32
N TYR A 258 -13.76 17.80 6.29
CA TYR A 258 -14.28 17.73 7.66
C TYR A 258 -15.75 18.20 7.73
N ALA A 259 -16.12 19.20 6.92
CA ALA A 259 -17.49 19.70 6.83
C ALA A 259 -18.46 18.58 6.38
N LEU A 260 -18.10 17.83 5.33
CA LEU A 260 -18.94 16.76 4.80
C LEU A 260 -19.08 15.61 5.79
N ASP A 261 -17.97 15.19 6.42
CA ASP A 261 -17.97 14.10 7.39
C ASP A 261 -18.79 14.44 8.64
N SER A 262 -18.64 15.67 9.16
CA SER A 262 -19.39 16.13 10.33
C SER A 262 -20.90 16.19 10.06
N ARG A 263 -21.30 16.73 8.91
CA ARG A 263 -22.71 16.78 8.51
C ARG A 263 -23.29 15.39 8.28
N SER A 264 -22.52 14.49 7.66
CA SER A 264 -22.94 13.10 7.46
C SER A 264 -23.15 12.39 8.80
N LEU A 265 -22.30 12.66 9.78
CA LEU A 265 -22.44 12.07 11.13
C LEU A 265 -23.62 12.65 11.88
N LEU A 266 -23.84 13.99 11.82
CA LEU A 266 -25.01 14.64 12.40
C LEU A 266 -26.32 14.09 11.80
N MET A 267 -26.37 13.93 10.47
CA MET A 267 -27.55 13.37 9.80
C MET A 267 -27.88 11.95 10.30
N LYS A 268 -26.86 11.10 10.52
CA LYS A 268 -27.06 9.78 11.10
C LYS A 268 -27.61 9.85 12.52
N ILE A 269 -27.10 10.77 13.35
CA ILE A 269 -27.55 10.93 14.74
C ILE A 269 -29.02 11.39 14.78
N TYR A 270 -29.40 12.39 13.99
CA TYR A 270 -30.79 12.88 13.93
C TYR A 270 -31.73 11.80 13.43
N PHE A 271 -31.29 10.98 12.48
CA PHE A 271 -32.05 9.81 12.02
C PHE A 271 -32.29 8.79 13.16
N GLU A 272 -31.25 8.46 13.95
CA GLU A 272 -31.38 7.53 15.10
C GLU A 272 -32.26 8.10 16.21
N LEU A 273 -32.25 9.42 16.41
CA LEU A 273 -33.09 10.12 17.41
C LEU A 273 -34.54 10.33 16.95
N GLY A 274 -34.85 10.05 15.67
CA GLY A 274 -36.17 10.28 15.10
C GLY A 274 -36.48 11.76 14.86
N GLU A 275 -35.46 12.64 14.87
CA GLU A 275 -35.58 14.09 14.64
C GLU A 275 -35.42 14.37 13.13
N PHE A 276 -36.53 14.44 12.40
CA PHE A 276 -36.55 14.64 10.94
C PHE A 276 -36.74 16.10 10.51
N GLU A 277 -37.02 17.00 11.43
CA GLU A 277 -37.23 18.44 11.17
C GLU A 277 -36.07 19.24 11.78
N VAL A 278 -34.97 19.40 11.01
CA VAL A 278 -33.83 20.23 11.41
C VAL A 278 -33.45 21.19 10.29
#